data_c1149baac95a031acc6d470fd5ba0dd4
#
_entry.id   c1149baac95a031acc6d470fd5ba0dd4
#
_cell.length_a   1.000
_cell.length_b   1.000
_cell.length_c   1.000
_cell.angle_alpha   90.00
_cell.angle_beta   90.00
_cell.angle_gamma   90.00
#
_symmetry.space_group_name_H-M   'P 1'
#
loop_
_entity.id
_entity.type
_entity.pdbx_description
1 polymer ?
#
loop_
_entity_poly.entity_id
_entity_poly.type
_entity_poly.pdbx_seq_one_letter_code
_entity_poly.pdbx_strand_id
1 'polypeptide(L)'
;AAGMFASIAAAECGHQVVVYEKNEKLGKKLYITGKGRCNITNACDMEGLLEAVRTNAKFLYSSFYGYTNQQVIDFFERINVPVKIERGDRVFPVSDRSSDVIRGLEREMDRLGVEVHLRTAVKKIVEKDGHFEKVILGDQTQVCADACIVATGGLSYQSTGSTGDGFRFAESLGHTVTECMPALVPMECKEDWVPELQGLSLR
;
A
#
# COMPACT_ATOMS: atom_id res chain seq x y z
N ALA A 1 2.63 -2.34 -0.13
CA ALA A 1 2.58 -1.74 1.22
C ALA A 1 1.39 -2.29 2.01
N ALA A 2 0.14 -1.99 1.58
CA ALA A 2 -1.05 -2.39 2.33
C ALA A 2 -1.11 -3.90 2.63
N GLY A 3 -0.84 -4.77 1.64
CA GLY A 3 -0.83 -6.22 1.83
C GLY A 3 0.23 -6.69 2.83
N MET A 4 1.45 -6.14 2.78
CA MET A 4 2.51 -6.47 3.75
C MET A 4 2.10 -6.07 5.16
N PHE A 5 1.56 -4.86 5.33
CA PHE A 5 1.11 -4.38 6.64
C PHE A 5 -0.07 -5.18 7.19
N ALA A 6 -1.06 -5.47 6.33
CA ALA A 6 -2.22 -6.28 6.70
C ALA A 6 -1.83 -7.73 7.06
N SER A 7 -0.84 -8.32 6.34
CA SER A 7 -0.35 -9.66 6.64
C SER A 7 0.33 -9.75 8.01
N ILE A 8 1.11 -8.71 8.38
CA ILE A 8 1.71 -8.60 9.70
C ILE A 8 0.62 -8.51 10.78
N ALA A 9 -0.35 -7.61 10.61
CA ALA A 9 -1.43 -7.43 11.57
C ALA A 9 -2.25 -8.71 11.77
N ALA A 10 -2.59 -9.42 10.69
CA ALA A 10 -3.31 -10.69 10.77
C ALA A 10 -2.49 -11.79 11.47
N ALA A 11 -1.19 -11.88 11.17
CA ALA A 11 -0.31 -12.86 11.80
C ALA A 11 -0.08 -12.56 13.29
N GLU A 12 0.03 -11.28 13.68
CA GLU A 12 0.08 -10.86 15.09
C GLU A 12 -1.20 -11.25 15.87
N CYS A 13 -2.34 -11.33 15.18
CA CYS A 13 -3.59 -11.85 15.74
C CYS A 13 -3.67 -13.39 15.78
N GLY A 14 -2.62 -14.11 15.40
CA GLY A 14 -2.55 -15.57 15.45
C GLY A 14 -3.12 -16.29 14.23
N HIS A 15 -3.41 -15.58 13.14
CA HIS A 15 -3.86 -16.19 11.91
C HIS A 15 -2.69 -16.74 11.08
N GLN A 16 -2.92 -17.85 10.37
CA GLN A 16 -2.03 -18.31 9.31
C GLN A 16 -2.25 -17.43 8.08
N VAL A 17 -1.20 -16.82 7.59
CA VAL A 17 -1.29 -15.83 6.50
C VAL A 17 -0.44 -16.22 5.32
N VAL A 18 -1.05 -16.21 4.13
CA VAL A 18 -0.37 -16.40 2.85
C VAL A 18 -0.55 -15.16 1.99
N VAL A 19 0.54 -14.65 1.43
CA VAL A 19 0.56 -13.50 0.52
C VAL A 19 0.86 -13.96 -0.90
N TYR A 20 -0.02 -13.68 -1.83
CA TYR A 20 0.19 -13.87 -3.27
C TYR A 20 0.56 -12.54 -3.92
N GLU A 21 1.76 -12.43 -4.42
CA GLU A 21 2.27 -11.25 -5.13
C GLU A 21 2.60 -11.61 -6.59
N LYS A 22 1.97 -10.92 -7.53
CA LYS A 22 2.20 -11.16 -8.97
C LYS A 22 3.57 -10.74 -9.48
N ASN A 23 4.22 -9.81 -8.79
CA ASN A 23 5.56 -9.34 -9.14
C ASN A 23 6.64 -10.30 -8.63
N GLU A 24 7.87 -10.05 -9.09
CA GLU A 24 9.08 -10.79 -8.71
C GLU A 24 9.62 -10.42 -7.31
N LYS A 25 9.07 -9.37 -6.69
CA LYS A 25 9.45 -8.91 -5.35
C LYS A 25 8.32 -8.13 -4.70
N LEU A 26 8.32 -8.08 -3.38
CA LEU A 26 7.42 -7.25 -2.59
C LEU A 26 7.76 -5.75 -2.71
N GLY A 27 6.81 -4.89 -2.43
CA GLY A 27 7.04 -3.46 -2.20
C GLY A 27 7.40 -2.63 -3.43
N LYS A 28 7.21 -3.09 -4.66
CA LYS A 28 7.59 -2.33 -5.88
C LYS A 28 7.05 -0.90 -5.90
N LYS A 29 5.80 -0.70 -5.52
CA LYS A 29 5.21 0.63 -5.40
C LYS A 29 5.86 1.43 -4.28
N LEU A 30 6.07 0.81 -3.13
CA LEU A 30 6.69 1.44 -1.98
C LEU A 30 8.10 1.92 -2.31
N TYR A 31 8.86 1.14 -3.08
CA TYR A 31 10.23 1.45 -3.50
C TYR A 31 10.37 2.80 -4.21
N ILE A 32 9.40 3.20 -5.02
CA ILE A 32 9.44 4.45 -5.79
C ILE A 32 8.82 5.65 -5.06
N THR A 33 8.15 5.44 -3.93
CA THR A 33 7.50 6.53 -3.19
C THR A 33 8.53 7.49 -2.60
N GLY A 34 8.15 8.76 -2.42
CA GLY A 34 9.01 9.80 -1.85
C GLY A 34 10.34 9.96 -2.61
N LYS A 35 10.36 9.75 -3.93
CA LYS A 35 11.58 9.75 -4.77
C LYS A 35 12.61 8.71 -4.31
N GLY A 36 12.16 7.52 -3.91
CA GLY A 36 13.00 6.43 -3.43
C GLY A 36 13.35 6.49 -1.93
N ARG A 37 12.82 7.48 -1.21
CA ARG A 37 13.03 7.65 0.23
C ARG A 37 11.93 6.99 1.07
N CYS A 38 10.75 6.77 0.52
CA CYS A 38 9.53 6.31 1.17
C CYS A 38 8.99 7.31 2.21
N ASN A 39 8.07 8.19 1.81
CA ASN A 39 7.24 8.92 2.77
C ASN A 39 6.26 7.94 3.43
N ILE A 40 6.52 7.59 4.70
CA ILE A 40 5.79 6.52 5.41
C ILE A 40 4.41 7.01 5.83
N THR A 41 4.36 8.15 6.52
CA THR A 41 3.15 8.78 7.03
C THR A 41 3.37 10.28 7.23
N ASN A 42 2.41 10.94 7.85
CA ASN A 42 2.52 12.32 8.30
C ASN A 42 2.30 12.38 9.81
N ALA A 43 3.10 13.16 10.53
CA ALA A 43 3.06 13.29 11.99
C ALA A 43 2.12 14.40 12.49
N CYS A 44 1.28 14.97 11.62
CA CYS A 44 0.27 15.93 12.04
C CYS A 44 -0.76 15.30 12.97
N ASP A 45 -1.57 16.11 13.63
CA ASP A 45 -2.68 15.62 14.44
C ASP A 45 -3.79 14.98 13.58
N MET A 46 -4.76 14.38 14.24
CA MET A 46 -5.85 13.66 13.56
C MET A 46 -6.74 14.60 12.74
N GLU A 47 -6.92 15.83 13.19
CA GLU A 47 -7.71 16.85 12.48
C GLU A 47 -7.03 17.17 11.14
N GLY A 48 -5.73 17.46 11.16
CA GLY A 48 -4.94 17.70 9.95
C GLY A 48 -4.92 16.52 8.98
N LEU A 49 -4.90 15.28 9.49
CA LEU A 49 -5.03 14.08 8.63
C LEU A 49 -6.39 14.04 7.91
N LEU A 50 -7.47 14.30 8.63
CA LEU A 50 -8.82 14.28 8.07
C LEU A 50 -9.07 15.43 7.10
N GLU A 51 -8.56 16.62 7.40
CA GLU A 51 -8.64 17.79 6.50
C GLU A 51 -7.87 17.57 5.18
N ALA A 52 -6.79 16.81 5.22
CA ALA A 52 -6.01 16.48 4.02
C ALA A 52 -6.76 15.53 3.07
N VAL A 53 -7.81 14.85 3.53
CA VAL A 53 -8.65 13.98 2.69
C VAL A 53 -9.59 14.81 1.84
N ARG A 54 -9.38 14.84 0.54
CA ARG A 54 -10.07 15.72 -0.42
C ARG A 54 -11.57 15.48 -0.53
N THR A 55 -12.01 14.24 -0.41
CA THR A 55 -13.42 13.85 -0.52
C THR A 55 -13.74 12.74 0.45
N ASN A 56 -14.95 12.79 1.04
CA ASN A 56 -15.48 11.72 1.89
C ASN A 56 -14.57 11.34 3.09
N ALA A 57 -13.97 12.33 3.76
CA ALA A 57 -13.07 12.09 4.92
C ALA A 57 -13.74 11.22 6.01
N LYS A 58 -15.07 11.33 6.17
CA LYS A 58 -15.83 10.53 7.16
C LYS A 58 -15.69 9.02 6.95
N PHE A 59 -15.48 8.56 5.72
CA PHE A 59 -15.26 7.14 5.43
C PHE A 59 -13.99 6.61 6.11
N LEU A 60 -12.96 7.44 6.27
CA LEU A 60 -11.68 7.05 6.87
C LEU A 60 -11.64 7.23 8.39
N TYR A 61 -12.70 7.79 9.00
CA TYR A 61 -12.71 8.11 10.42
C TYR A 61 -12.37 6.91 11.29
N SER A 62 -13.11 5.81 11.14
CA SER A 62 -12.85 4.57 11.90
C SER A 62 -11.46 4.01 11.67
N SER A 63 -10.95 4.07 10.43
CA SER A 63 -9.62 3.57 10.09
C SER A 63 -8.52 4.38 10.75
N PHE A 64 -8.59 5.72 10.71
CA PHE A 64 -7.57 6.60 11.27
C PHE A 64 -7.56 6.60 12.79
N TYR A 65 -8.74 6.49 13.43
CA TYR A 65 -8.82 6.35 14.89
C TYR A 65 -8.53 4.91 15.36
N GLY A 66 -8.81 3.90 14.53
CA GLY A 66 -8.50 2.50 14.84
C GLY A 66 -7.00 2.19 14.76
N TYR A 67 -6.27 2.87 13.86
CA TYR A 67 -4.82 2.76 13.74
C TYR A 67 -4.23 4.11 13.32
N THR A 68 -3.70 4.83 14.29
CA THR A 68 -3.27 6.23 14.11
C THR A 68 -1.93 6.34 13.39
N ASN A 69 -1.65 7.51 12.83
CA ASN A 69 -0.35 7.83 12.24
C ASN A 69 0.80 7.70 13.26
N GLN A 70 0.56 8.00 14.55
CA GLN A 70 1.56 7.77 15.60
C GLN A 70 1.83 6.27 15.78
N GLN A 71 0.80 5.43 15.77
CA GLN A 71 0.98 3.98 15.83
C GLN A 71 1.73 3.43 14.61
N VAL A 72 1.59 4.06 13.43
CA VAL A 72 2.42 3.72 12.27
C VAL A 72 3.90 4.06 12.54
N ILE A 73 4.19 5.21 13.13
CA ILE A 73 5.55 5.60 13.53
C ILE A 73 6.12 4.58 14.52
N ASP A 74 5.39 4.31 15.60
CA ASP A 74 5.80 3.39 16.66
C ASP A 74 6.04 1.96 16.11
N PHE A 75 5.21 1.54 15.16
CA PHE A 75 5.39 0.25 14.47
C PHE A 75 6.73 0.17 13.75
N PHE A 76 7.10 1.18 12.95
CA PHE A 76 8.37 1.17 12.21
C PHE A 76 9.57 1.23 13.14
N GLU A 77 9.51 2.02 14.21
CA GLU A 77 10.55 2.02 15.26
C GLU A 77 10.68 0.62 15.90
N ARG A 78 9.57 -0.02 16.24
CA ARG A 78 9.54 -1.37 16.83
C ARG A 78 10.19 -2.43 15.95
N ILE A 79 10.02 -2.34 14.63
CA ILE A 79 10.63 -3.29 13.68
C ILE A 79 12.05 -2.88 13.24
N ASN A 80 12.71 -2.00 14.00
CA ASN A 80 14.05 -1.48 13.73
C ASN A 80 14.18 -0.77 12.36
N VAL A 81 13.21 0.05 12.03
CA VAL A 81 13.24 1.02 10.94
C VAL A 81 13.08 2.41 11.53
N PRO A 82 14.17 3.02 12.05
CA PRO A 82 14.11 4.32 12.70
C PRO A 82 13.64 5.39 11.70
N VAL A 83 12.78 6.29 12.18
CA VAL A 83 12.18 7.32 11.34
C VAL A 83 12.56 8.72 11.80
N LYS A 84 12.39 9.70 10.91
CA LYS A 84 12.56 11.13 11.18
C LYS A 84 11.39 11.91 10.61
N ILE A 85 11.07 13.02 11.27
CA ILE A 85 10.05 13.97 10.82
C ILE A 85 10.76 15.12 10.11
N GLU A 86 10.30 15.45 8.92
CA GLU A 86 10.80 16.56 8.11
C GLU A 86 9.72 17.64 7.93
N ARG A 87 10.09 18.75 7.29
CA ARG A 87 9.17 19.87 7.00
C ARG A 87 7.82 19.39 6.46
N GLY A 88 6.73 19.91 7.03
CA GLY A 88 5.35 19.52 6.71
C GLY A 88 4.97 18.19 7.34
N ASP A 89 5.58 17.86 8.47
CA ASP A 89 5.31 16.69 9.31
C ASP A 89 5.46 15.35 8.56
N ARG A 90 6.19 15.35 7.45
CA ARG A 90 6.42 14.14 6.64
C ARG A 90 7.39 13.20 7.33
N VAL A 91 7.02 11.95 7.42
CA VAL A 91 7.80 10.91 8.10
C VAL A 91 8.57 10.06 7.08
N PHE A 92 9.89 10.04 7.22
CA PHE A 92 10.80 9.25 6.37
C PHE A 92 11.67 8.34 7.23
N PRO A 93 12.18 7.22 6.68
CA PRO A 93 13.23 6.47 7.37
C PRO A 93 14.50 7.34 7.51
N VAL A 94 15.20 7.21 8.63
CA VAL A 94 16.45 7.94 8.88
C VAL A 94 17.47 7.68 7.78
N SER A 95 17.48 6.49 7.20
CA SER A 95 18.38 6.09 6.12
C SER A 95 18.09 6.76 4.78
N ASP A 96 16.94 7.41 4.62
CA ASP A 96 16.45 7.94 3.33
C ASP A 96 16.35 6.88 2.20
N ARG A 97 16.12 5.62 2.58
CA ARG A 97 16.05 4.50 1.61
C ARG A 97 14.76 3.71 1.79
N SER A 98 13.92 3.72 0.77
CA SER A 98 12.69 2.91 0.73
C SER A 98 12.97 1.41 0.84
N SER A 99 14.15 0.95 0.40
CA SER A 99 14.57 -0.44 0.55
C SER A 99 14.67 -0.90 2.02
N ASP A 100 15.00 0.01 2.94
CA ASP A 100 15.12 -0.34 4.35
C ASP A 100 13.74 -0.52 4.99
N VAL A 101 12.77 0.30 4.57
CA VAL A 101 11.37 0.14 4.94
C VAL A 101 10.82 -1.22 4.45
N ILE A 102 11.07 -1.57 3.19
CA ILE A 102 10.63 -2.84 2.62
C ILE A 102 11.26 -4.01 3.37
N ARG A 103 12.59 -3.99 3.57
CA ARG A 103 13.30 -5.02 4.33
C ARG A 103 12.84 -5.15 5.78
N GLY A 104 12.46 -4.02 6.41
CA GLY A 104 11.88 -4.04 7.74
C GLY A 104 10.57 -4.82 7.77
N LEU A 105 9.68 -4.54 6.83
CA LEU A 105 8.41 -5.25 6.69
C LEU A 105 8.61 -6.72 6.35
N GLU A 106 9.52 -7.05 5.41
CA GLU A 106 9.83 -8.43 5.04
C GLU A 106 10.35 -9.26 6.22
N ARG A 107 11.30 -8.70 6.99
CA ARG A 107 11.79 -9.37 8.21
C ARG A 107 10.69 -9.62 9.24
N GLU A 108 9.75 -8.68 9.39
CA GLU A 108 8.66 -8.84 10.35
C GLU A 108 7.64 -9.88 9.86
N MET A 109 7.33 -9.90 8.56
CA MET A 109 6.52 -10.96 7.95
C MET A 109 7.15 -12.34 8.18
N ASP A 110 8.45 -12.46 7.95
CA ASP A 110 9.24 -13.69 8.12
C ASP A 110 9.23 -14.17 9.58
N ARG A 111 9.47 -13.22 10.52
CA ARG A 111 9.43 -13.49 11.97
C ARG A 111 8.08 -14.05 12.44
N LEU A 112 7.00 -13.60 11.80
CA LEU A 112 5.62 -14.00 12.12
C LEU A 112 5.17 -15.24 11.33
N GLY A 113 6.01 -15.79 10.47
CA GLY A 113 5.71 -16.99 9.68
C GLY A 113 4.71 -16.73 8.54
N VAL A 114 4.65 -15.50 8.02
CA VAL A 114 3.83 -15.19 6.83
C VAL A 114 4.45 -15.86 5.60
N GLU A 115 3.68 -16.71 4.94
CA GLU A 115 4.10 -17.35 3.70
C GLU A 115 3.93 -16.40 2.51
N VAL A 116 4.95 -16.28 1.64
CA VAL A 116 4.94 -15.36 0.49
C VAL A 116 5.21 -16.09 -0.80
N HIS A 117 4.25 -16.02 -1.73
CA HIS A 117 4.39 -16.54 -3.09
C HIS A 117 4.56 -15.39 -4.08
N LEU A 118 5.78 -15.19 -4.56
CA LEU A 118 6.10 -14.23 -5.60
C LEU A 118 5.77 -14.77 -7.00
N ARG A 119 5.66 -13.88 -7.98
CA ARG A 119 5.30 -14.22 -9.38
C ARG A 119 4.00 -15.02 -9.49
N THR A 120 3.14 -14.88 -8.49
CA THR A 120 1.90 -15.64 -8.37
C THR A 120 0.71 -14.69 -8.45
N ALA A 121 0.11 -14.63 -9.63
CA ALA A 121 -1.04 -13.78 -9.88
C ALA A 121 -2.35 -14.48 -9.49
N VAL A 122 -3.19 -13.81 -8.69
CA VAL A 122 -4.58 -14.22 -8.50
C VAL A 122 -5.38 -13.79 -9.74
N LYS A 123 -6.15 -14.70 -10.31
CA LYS A 123 -6.99 -14.46 -11.49
C LYS A 123 -8.46 -14.23 -11.13
N LYS A 124 -8.93 -14.90 -10.10
CA LYS A 124 -10.33 -14.81 -9.69
C LYS A 124 -10.46 -15.00 -8.18
N ILE A 125 -11.39 -14.27 -7.59
CA ILE A 125 -11.91 -14.50 -6.25
C ILE A 125 -13.28 -15.18 -6.44
N VAL A 126 -13.53 -16.25 -5.70
CA VAL A 126 -14.77 -17.01 -5.74
C VAL A 126 -15.49 -16.84 -4.43
N GLU A 127 -16.75 -16.47 -4.52
CA GLU A 127 -17.68 -16.44 -3.41
C GLU A 127 -18.69 -17.58 -3.53
N LYS A 128 -19.23 -17.99 -2.42
CA LYS A 128 -20.34 -18.92 -2.31
C LYS A 128 -21.26 -18.47 -1.19
N ASP A 129 -22.55 -18.35 -1.48
CA ASP A 129 -23.58 -17.93 -0.52
C ASP A 129 -23.26 -16.60 0.19
N GLY A 130 -22.66 -15.63 -0.55
CA GLY A 130 -22.27 -14.32 -0.03
C GLY A 130 -20.99 -14.32 0.81
N HIS A 131 -20.27 -15.43 0.88
CA HIS A 131 -19.01 -15.56 1.63
C HIS A 131 -17.83 -15.89 0.71
N PHE A 132 -16.63 -15.43 1.09
CA PHE A 132 -15.42 -15.82 0.40
C PHE A 132 -15.23 -17.35 0.51
N GLU A 133 -14.92 -18.02 -0.61
CA GLU A 133 -14.65 -19.44 -0.66
C GLU A 133 -13.18 -19.73 -0.98
N LYS A 134 -12.66 -19.15 -2.07
CA LYS A 134 -11.32 -19.43 -2.58
C LYS A 134 -10.81 -18.37 -3.54
N VAL A 135 -9.53 -18.42 -3.83
CA VAL A 135 -8.92 -17.74 -4.98
C VAL A 135 -8.51 -18.76 -6.05
N ILE A 136 -8.49 -18.32 -7.31
CA ILE A 136 -7.93 -19.08 -8.43
C ILE A 136 -6.68 -18.34 -8.90
N LEU A 137 -5.57 -19.04 -8.92
CA LEU A 137 -4.27 -18.50 -9.34
C LEU A 137 -4.10 -18.54 -10.86
N GLY A 138 -3.02 -17.95 -11.34
CA GLY A 138 -2.71 -17.87 -12.78
C GLY A 138 -2.55 -19.22 -13.47
N ASP A 139 -2.08 -20.22 -12.75
CA ASP A 139 -1.89 -21.60 -13.17
C ASP A 139 -3.12 -22.50 -12.95
N GLN A 140 -4.25 -21.91 -12.61
CA GLN A 140 -5.52 -22.57 -12.27
C GLN A 140 -5.55 -23.28 -10.91
N THR A 141 -4.49 -23.21 -10.10
CA THR A 141 -4.52 -23.70 -8.74
C THR A 141 -5.61 -22.99 -7.93
N GLN A 142 -6.37 -23.75 -7.15
CA GLN A 142 -7.42 -23.23 -6.27
C GLN A 142 -6.91 -23.26 -4.83
N VAL A 143 -7.05 -22.13 -4.15
CA VAL A 143 -6.63 -21.98 -2.74
C VAL A 143 -7.82 -21.53 -1.92
N CYS A 144 -8.22 -22.37 -0.97
CA CYS A 144 -9.26 -22.07 0.02
C CYS A 144 -8.66 -21.39 1.24
N ALA A 145 -9.38 -20.46 1.82
CA ALA A 145 -9.07 -19.82 3.09
C ALA A 145 -10.35 -19.28 3.73
N ASP A 146 -10.28 -18.90 5.00
CA ASP A 146 -11.45 -18.36 5.72
C ASP A 146 -11.76 -16.90 5.31
N ALA A 147 -10.74 -16.14 4.91
CA ALA A 147 -10.89 -14.75 4.49
C ALA A 147 -9.83 -14.34 3.45
N CYS A 148 -10.12 -13.28 2.71
CA CYS A 148 -9.23 -12.71 1.71
C CYS A 148 -9.17 -11.18 1.85
N ILE A 149 -7.96 -10.63 1.95
CA ILE A 149 -7.72 -9.18 1.93
C ILE A 149 -7.19 -8.81 0.54
N VAL A 150 -7.94 -8.01 -0.20
CA VAL A 150 -7.55 -7.51 -1.52
C VAL A 150 -6.74 -6.23 -1.36
N ALA A 151 -5.43 -6.31 -1.58
CA ALA A 151 -4.48 -5.22 -1.40
C ALA A 151 -3.67 -4.93 -2.68
N THR A 152 -4.30 -5.04 -3.84
CA THR A 152 -3.65 -5.01 -5.16
C THR A 152 -3.27 -3.61 -5.64
N GLY A 153 -3.62 -2.57 -4.88
CA GLY A 153 -3.43 -1.18 -5.30
C GLY A 153 -4.46 -0.71 -6.34
N GLY A 154 -4.24 0.47 -6.88
CA GLY A 154 -5.12 1.10 -7.87
C GLY A 154 -4.56 1.06 -9.29
N LEU A 155 -4.58 2.22 -9.98
CA LEU A 155 -4.20 2.36 -11.40
C LEU A 155 -2.92 3.17 -11.62
N SER A 156 -2.38 3.83 -10.59
CA SER A 156 -1.18 4.67 -10.73
C SER A 156 0.10 3.85 -10.78
N TYR A 157 1.04 4.23 -11.64
CA TYR A 157 2.32 3.55 -11.86
C TYR A 157 2.14 2.04 -12.14
N GLN A 158 1.47 1.72 -13.22
CA GLN A 158 1.09 0.36 -13.61
C GLN A 158 2.29 -0.61 -13.69
N SER A 159 3.49 -0.12 -14.02
CA SER A 159 4.73 -0.90 -14.02
C SER A 159 5.09 -1.50 -12.65
N THR A 160 4.51 -0.99 -11.57
CA THR A 160 4.66 -1.54 -10.21
C THR A 160 3.67 -2.65 -9.88
N GLY A 161 2.77 -3.00 -10.80
CA GLY A 161 1.73 -3.99 -10.60
C GLY A 161 0.34 -3.43 -10.26
N SER A 162 0.19 -2.10 -10.15
CA SER A 162 -1.10 -1.44 -9.87
C SER A 162 -1.92 -1.33 -11.15
N THR A 163 -2.54 -2.42 -11.60
CA THR A 163 -3.25 -2.56 -12.89
C THR A 163 -4.76 -2.63 -12.73
N GLY A 164 -5.30 -2.26 -11.58
CA GLY A 164 -6.74 -2.25 -11.33
C GLY A 164 -7.35 -3.63 -11.05
N ASP A 165 -6.54 -4.62 -10.67
CA ASP A 165 -7.04 -5.97 -10.39
C ASP A 165 -8.12 -5.97 -9.30
N GLY A 166 -7.95 -5.17 -8.25
CA GLY A 166 -8.91 -5.08 -7.16
C GLY A 166 -10.26 -4.54 -7.60
N PHE A 167 -10.29 -3.61 -8.54
CA PHE A 167 -11.56 -3.11 -9.10
C PHE A 167 -12.29 -4.20 -9.87
N ARG A 168 -11.57 -4.95 -10.73
CA ARG A 168 -12.16 -6.08 -11.46
C ARG A 168 -12.66 -7.19 -10.53
N PHE A 169 -11.96 -7.47 -9.46
CA PHE A 169 -12.43 -8.41 -8.44
C PHE A 169 -13.70 -7.93 -7.76
N ALA A 170 -13.75 -6.65 -7.36
CA ALA A 170 -14.91 -6.06 -6.74
C ALA A 170 -16.14 -6.14 -7.68
N GLU A 171 -15.99 -5.73 -8.94
CA GLU A 171 -17.06 -5.82 -9.94
C GLU A 171 -17.53 -7.26 -10.16
N SER A 172 -16.59 -8.22 -10.23
CA SER A 172 -16.94 -9.64 -10.41
C SER A 172 -17.68 -10.26 -9.22
N LEU A 173 -17.60 -9.62 -8.06
CA LEU A 173 -18.31 -9.98 -6.82
C LEU A 173 -19.59 -9.15 -6.62
N GLY A 174 -20.00 -8.36 -7.63
CA GLY A 174 -21.24 -7.59 -7.59
C GLY A 174 -21.14 -6.21 -6.92
N HIS A 175 -19.93 -5.75 -6.56
CA HIS A 175 -19.74 -4.39 -6.04
C HIS A 175 -19.76 -3.35 -7.16
N THR A 176 -20.28 -2.16 -6.86
CA THR A 176 -20.17 -1.00 -7.75
C THR A 176 -18.81 -0.33 -7.55
N VAL A 177 -18.08 -0.15 -8.65
CA VAL A 177 -16.86 0.64 -8.67
C VAL A 177 -17.17 2.00 -9.28
N THR A 178 -16.93 3.08 -8.53
CA THR A 178 -17.08 4.43 -9.05
C THR A 178 -15.99 4.76 -10.06
N GLU A 179 -16.26 5.70 -10.97
CA GLU A 179 -15.27 6.13 -11.95
C GLU A 179 -14.00 6.65 -11.27
N CYS A 180 -12.85 6.13 -11.71
CA CYS A 180 -11.56 6.54 -11.18
C CYS A 180 -11.10 7.82 -11.87
N MET A 181 -10.99 8.91 -11.09
CA MET A 181 -10.49 10.19 -11.57
C MET A 181 -9.03 10.40 -11.15
N PRO A 182 -8.20 11.05 -11.98
CA PRO A 182 -6.83 11.36 -11.60
C PRO A 182 -6.80 12.38 -10.44
N ALA A 183 -6.01 12.11 -9.40
CA ALA A 183 -5.82 13.00 -8.25
C ALA A 183 -4.63 13.93 -8.43
N LEU A 184 -3.55 13.45 -9.05
CA LEU A 184 -2.35 14.20 -9.39
C LEU A 184 -1.98 13.93 -10.83
N VAL A 185 -1.76 14.99 -11.60
CA VAL A 185 -1.34 14.93 -12.99
C VAL A 185 -0.11 15.84 -13.18
N PRO A 186 0.82 15.50 -14.09
CA PRO A 186 1.88 16.43 -14.48
C PRO A 186 1.25 17.64 -15.19
N MET A 187 1.88 18.80 -15.04
CA MET A 187 1.57 19.99 -15.83
C MET A 187 2.65 20.15 -16.89
N GLU A 188 2.24 20.47 -18.11
CA GLU A 188 3.12 20.89 -19.19
C GLU A 188 3.18 22.41 -19.22
N CYS A 189 4.39 22.95 -19.30
CA CYS A 189 4.64 24.36 -19.48
C CYS A 189 5.01 24.63 -20.93
N LYS A 190 4.58 25.75 -21.49
CA LYS A 190 4.88 26.16 -22.87
C LYS A 190 6.20 26.91 -22.98
N GLU A 191 6.73 27.37 -21.87
CA GLU A 191 7.93 28.19 -21.79
C GLU A 191 9.18 27.35 -22.00
N ASP A 192 10.01 27.72 -22.94
CA ASP A 192 11.19 26.97 -23.35
C ASP A 192 12.29 26.88 -22.27
N TRP A 193 12.30 27.81 -21.31
CA TRP A 193 13.26 27.83 -20.19
C TRP A 193 12.94 26.85 -19.05
N VAL A 194 11.74 26.28 -19.00
CA VAL A 194 11.34 25.36 -17.91
C VAL A 194 12.21 24.12 -17.82
N PRO A 195 12.62 23.46 -18.92
CA PRO A 195 13.53 22.32 -18.87
C PRO A 195 14.89 22.66 -18.24
N GLU A 196 15.39 23.90 -18.40
CA GLU A 196 16.66 24.36 -17.81
C GLU A 196 16.60 24.43 -16.29
N LEU A 197 15.41 24.57 -15.71
CA LEU A 197 15.19 24.58 -14.26
C LEU A 197 14.93 23.18 -13.68
N GLN A 198 15.02 22.13 -14.48
CA GLN A 198 14.78 20.77 -14.01
C GLN A 198 15.76 20.38 -12.90
N GLY A 199 15.22 19.98 -11.75
CA GLY A 199 16.02 19.62 -10.57
C GLY A 199 16.33 20.78 -9.63
N LEU A 200 16.00 22.02 -9.96
CA LEU A 200 16.11 23.16 -9.05
C LEU A 200 15.15 22.98 -7.85
N SER A 201 15.68 23.11 -6.66
CA SER A 201 14.91 23.15 -5.43
C SER A 201 15.08 24.51 -4.76
N LEU A 202 13.97 25.21 -4.55
CA LEU A 202 13.95 26.45 -3.76
C LEU A 202 13.72 26.10 -2.28
N ARG A 203 14.44 26.77 -1.39
CA ARG A 203 14.30 26.65 0.05
C ARG A 203 13.42 27.75 0.62
#